data_56da105d2ba6ebf86c01ceb4f2fe7548
#
_entry.id   56da105d2ba6ebf86c01ceb4f2fe7548
#
_cell.length_a   1.000
_cell.length_b   1.000
_cell.length_c   1.000
_cell.angle_alpha   90.00
_cell.angle_beta   90.00
_cell.angle_gamma   90.00
#
_symmetry.space_group_name_H-M   'P 1'
#
loop_
_entity.id
_entity.type
_entity.pdbx_description
1 polymer ?
#
loop_
_entity_poly.entity_id
_entity_poly.type
_entity_poly.pdbx_seq_one_letter_code
_entity_poly.pdbx_strand_id
1 'polypeptide(L)'
;MRLGRTARGEDLGAGRFCNSLSIRRGEQWAVVERLSLEQEQLHHPHGMGGEPVLGTLIWIAPEPLASEQLTELLEGGRADREGLSGTMAIGALEPGLIARYRGGSSQAARLWFFRLWRRIRAVQGLSEPSWPRTWPFQEADLALNPEPATAATTTAR
;
A
#
# COMPACT_ATOMS: atom_id res chain seq x y z
N MET A 1 8.07 4.99 -1.55
CA MET A 1 9.41 5.61 -1.64
C MET A 1 10.43 4.73 -0.94
N ARG A 2 11.63 4.61 -1.48
CA ARG A 2 12.77 3.93 -0.86
C ARG A 2 13.85 4.96 -0.56
N LEU A 3 14.34 4.97 0.67
CA LEU A 3 15.39 5.87 1.11
C LEU A 3 16.78 5.24 0.82
N GLY A 4 17.57 5.92 -0.01
CA GLY A 4 18.91 5.47 -0.38
C GLY A 4 18.96 4.25 -1.31
N ARG A 5 20.16 3.96 -1.83
CA ARG A 5 20.48 2.78 -2.65
C ARG A 5 21.12 1.68 -1.78
N THR A 6 20.37 1.21 -0.78
CA THR A 6 20.85 0.23 0.20
C THR A 6 21.44 -1.04 -0.44
N ALA A 7 20.96 -1.42 -1.64
CA ALA A 7 21.56 -2.53 -2.41
C ALA A 7 23.02 -2.29 -2.85
N ARG A 8 23.51 -1.04 -2.76
CA ARG A 8 24.90 -0.66 -3.05
C ARG A 8 25.68 -0.31 -1.78
N GLY A 9 25.13 -0.63 -0.59
CA GLY A 9 25.76 -0.32 0.69
C GLY A 9 25.76 1.17 1.05
N GLU A 10 24.92 1.98 0.37
CA GLU A 10 24.76 3.39 0.74
C GLU A 10 24.00 3.49 2.07
N ASP A 11 24.60 4.15 3.04
CA ASP A 11 23.92 4.53 4.28
C ASP A 11 22.98 5.72 4.01
N LEU A 12 21.91 5.81 4.82
CA LEU A 12 20.95 6.92 4.75
C LEU A 12 21.59 8.28 5.12
N GLY A 13 22.82 8.27 5.61
CA GLY A 13 23.69 9.42 5.80
C GLY A 13 23.08 10.56 6.62
N ALA A 14 23.71 11.72 6.55
CA ALA A 14 23.30 12.96 7.22
C ALA A 14 22.23 13.75 6.43
N GLY A 15 21.44 13.08 5.61
CA GLY A 15 20.43 13.71 4.78
C GLY A 15 19.12 14.01 5.53
N ARG A 16 18.37 14.98 4.99
CA ARG A 16 16.99 15.25 5.39
C ARG A 16 16.04 14.90 4.25
N PHE A 17 15.01 14.14 4.57
CA PHE A 17 13.91 13.87 3.64
C PHE A 17 12.68 14.68 4.05
N CYS A 18 12.14 15.46 3.12
CA CYS A 18 10.89 16.20 3.31
C CYS A 18 9.89 15.78 2.23
N ASN A 19 8.68 15.47 2.66
CA ASN A 19 7.55 15.24 1.75
C ASN A 19 6.35 16.07 2.21
N SER A 20 5.68 16.69 1.25
CA SER A 20 4.43 17.41 1.50
C SER A 20 3.39 16.94 0.50
N LEU A 21 2.26 16.48 1.01
CA LEU A 21 1.13 16.03 0.22
C LEU A 21 -0.11 16.79 0.65
N SER A 22 -0.80 17.38 -0.32
CA SER A 22 -2.05 18.07 -0.09
C SER A 22 -3.05 17.65 -1.15
N ILE A 23 -4.21 17.18 -0.73
CA ILE A 23 -5.31 16.75 -1.61
C ILE A 23 -6.52 17.62 -1.32
N ARG A 24 -7.07 18.23 -2.36
CA ARG A 24 -8.32 19.01 -2.30
C ARG A 24 -9.45 18.25 -2.96
N ARG A 25 -10.65 18.40 -2.38
CA ARG A 25 -11.91 17.98 -2.97
C ARG A 25 -12.82 19.20 -3.02
N GLY A 26 -13.03 19.74 -4.21
CA GLY A 26 -13.66 21.06 -4.36
C GLY A 26 -12.87 22.13 -3.61
N GLU A 27 -13.52 22.87 -2.74
CA GLU A 27 -12.91 23.94 -1.93
C GLU A 27 -12.30 23.44 -0.61
N GLN A 28 -12.52 22.19 -0.22
CA GLN A 28 -12.05 21.64 1.05
C GLN A 28 -10.77 20.83 0.92
N TRP A 29 -9.90 20.91 1.92
CA TRP A 29 -8.75 20.03 2.05
C TRP A 29 -9.20 18.68 2.61
N ALA A 30 -9.04 17.62 1.81
CA ALA A 30 -9.28 16.25 2.24
C ALA A 30 -8.09 15.68 2.99
N VAL A 31 -6.86 16.05 2.59
CA VAL A 31 -5.62 15.63 3.24
C VAL A 31 -4.61 16.76 3.19
N VAL A 32 -3.95 16.99 4.31
CA VAL A 32 -2.72 17.78 4.38
C VAL A 32 -1.71 16.98 5.20
N GLU A 33 -0.68 16.47 4.57
CA GLU A 33 0.39 15.71 5.19
C GLU A 33 1.73 16.40 4.97
N ARG A 34 2.52 16.50 6.03
CA ARG A 34 3.91 16.94 5.96
C ARG A 34 4.76 15.97 6.74
N LEU A 35 5.76 15.42 6.08
CA LEU A 35 6.71 14.49 6.65
C LEU A 35 8.10 15.09 6.53
N SER A 36 8.82 15.15 7.64
CA SER A 36 10.23 15.45 7.68
C SER A 36 10.95 14.34 8.42
N LEU A 37 11.96 13.73 7.80
CA LEU A 37 12.79 12.70 8.39
C LEU A 37 14.25 13.17 8.31
N GLU A 38 14.86 13.29 9.46
CA GLU A 38 16.29 13.55 9.63
C GLU A 38 16.99 12.28 10.13
N GLN A 39 18.29 12.30 10.23
CA GLN A 39 19.08 11.13 10.61
C GLN A 39 18.57 10.45 11.90
N GLU A 40 18.21 11.22 12.91
CA GLU A 40 17.67 10.70 14.17
C GLU A 40 16.36 9.94 13.95
N GLN A 41 15.40 10.51 13.21
CA GLN A 41 14.12 9.89 12.94
C GLN A 41 14.22 8.67 12.01
N LEU A 42 15.27 8.57 11.21
CA LEU A 42 15.50 7.40 10.36
C LEU A 42 15.75 6.13 11.18
N HIS A 43 16.42 6.26 12.31
CA HIS A 43 16.75 5.13 13.20
C HIS A 43 15.79 5.00 14.39
N HIS A 44 15.06 6.06 14.74
CA HIS A 44 14.18 6.06 15.89
C HIS A 44 13.01 5.09 15.71
N PRO A 45 12.62 4.27 16.71
CA PRO A 45 11.51 3.31 16.60
C PRO A 45 10.18 3.95 16.20
N HIS A 46 9.89 5.16 16.69
CA HIS A 46 8.70 5.93 16.31
C HIS A 46 8.83 6.68 14.98
N GLY A 47 10.00 6.71 14.39
CA GLY A 47 10.25 7.16 13.02
C GLY A 47 10.30 6.00 12.05
N MET A 48 11.42 5.89 11.29
CA MET A 48 11.58 4.80 10.31
C MET A 48 12.06 3.48 10.94
N GLY A 49 12.65 3.49 12.17
CA GLY A 49 13.15 2.29 12.82
C GLY A 49 14.28 1.61 12.04
N GLY A 50 15.06 2.35 11.25
CA GLY A 50 16.08 1.81 10.35
C GLY A 50 15.54 1.22 9.04
N GLU A 51 14.22 1.23 8.83
CA GLU A 51 13.61 0.67 7.64
C GLU A 51 13.74 1.60 6.42
N PRO A 52 14.20 1.10 5.26
CA PRO A 52 14.50 1.96 4.11
C PRO A 52 13.28 2.31 3.25
N VAL A 53 12.12 1.70 3.49
CA VAL A 53 10.94 1.87 2.64
C VAL A 53 9.78 2.46 3.42
N LEU A 54 9.26 3.56 2.91
CA LEU A 54 8.01 4.17 3.34
C LEU A 54 7.05 4.21 2.16
N GLY A 55 5.81 3.77 2.37
CA GLY A 55 4.74 3.85 1.39
C GLY A 55 3.48 4.44 1.99
N THR A 56 2.77 5.24 1.21
CA THR A 56 1.44 5.76 1.56
C THR A 56 0.53 5.59 0.36
N LEU A 57 -0.64 5.00 0.58
CA LEU A 57 -1.75 4.99 -0.35
C LEU A 57 -2.88 5.78 0.29
N ILE A 58 -3.40 6.76 -0.43
CA ILE A 58 -4.57 7.52 -0.04
C ILE A 58 -5.61 7.36 -1.14
N TRP A 59 -6.80 7.02 -0.73
CA TRP A 59 -7.95 6.98 -1.61
C TRP A 59 -9.04 7.89 -1.08
N ILE A 60 -9.43 8.83 -1.90
CA ILE A 60 -10.56 9.71 -1.65
C ILE A 60 -11.74 9.18 -2.45
N ALA A 61 -12.75 8.71 -1.75
CA ALA A 61 -13.95 8.19 -2.39
C ALA A 61 -14.69 9.30 -3.17
N PRO A 62 -15.11 9.04 -4.42
CA PRO A 62 -15.89 10.02 -5.18
C PRO A 62 -17.22 10.36 -4.50
N GLU A 63 -17.87 9.37 -3.89
CA GLU A 63 -19.05 9.51 -3.05
C GLU A 63 -18.80 8.92 -1.66
N PRO A 64 -19.46 9.42 -0.60
CA PRO A 64 -19.36 8.84 0.73
C PRO A 64 -19.74 7.35 0.70
N LEU A 65 -18.93 6.53 1.36
CA LEU A 65 -19.24 5.12 1.53
C LEU A 65 -20.22 4.90 2.67
N ALA A 66 -21.04 3.87 2.58
CA ALA A 66 -21.76 3.36 3.72
C ALA A 66 -20.77 2.84 4.79
N SER A 67 -21.14 2.96 6.07
CA SER A 67 -20.25 2.56 7.18
C SER A 67 -19.82 1.10 7.09
N GLU A 68 -20.71 0.22 6.63
CA GLU A 68 -20.44 -1.21 6.44
C GLU A 68 -19.40 -1.44 5.35
N GLN A 69 -19.52 -0.74 4.22
CA GLN A 69 -18.56 -0.83 3.11
C GLN A 69 -17.16 -0.35 3.51
N LEU A 70 -17.10 0.75 4.26
CA LEU A 70 -15.83 1.25 4.78
C LEU A 70 -15.21 0.27 5.76
N THR A 71 -16.00 -0.29 6.67
CA THR A 71 -15.55 -1.30 7.64
C THR A 71 -15.00 -2.54 6.92
N GLU A 72 -15.71 -3.07 5.94
CA GLU A 72 -15.28 -4.21 5.13
C GLU A 72 -13.96 -3.93 4.41
N LEU A 73 -13.81 -2.74 3.81
CA LEU A 73 -12.56 -2.32 3.18
C LEU A 73 -11.39 -2.28 4.16
N LEU A 74 -11.60 -1.74 5.36
CA LEU A 74 -10.55 -1.62 6.36
C LEU A 74 -10.16 -3.00 6.92
N GLU A 75 -11.12 -3.86 7.20
CA GLU A 75 -10.87 -5.22 7.68
C GLU A 75 -10.18 -6.07 6.61
N GLY A 76 -10.68 -6.03 5.38
CA GLY A 76 -10.05 -6.69 4.24
C GLY A 76 -8.62 -6.19 4.00
N GLY A 77 -8.38 -4.89 4.08
CA GLY A 77 -7.05 -4.31 3.95
C GLY A 77 -6.10 -4.71 5.09
N ARG A 78 -6.62 -4.98 6.30
CA ARG A 78 -5.84 -5.55 7.40
C ARG A 78 -5.51 -7.03 7.14
N ALA A 79 -6.46 -7.81 6.62
CA ALA A 79 -6.23 -9.21 6.26
C ALA A 79 -5.22 -9.36 5.13
N ASP A 80 -5.22 -8.45 4.15
CA ASP A 80 -4.31 -8.44 3.00
C ASP A 80 -2.82 -8.26 3.35
N ARG A 81 -2.50 -8.03 4.64
CA ARG A 81 -1.11 -7.99 5.15
C ARG A 81 -0.51 -9.38 5.29
N GLU A 82 -1.34 -10.42 5.31
CA GLU A 82 -0.88 -11.78 5.50
C GLU A 82 0.18 -12.19 4.49
N GLY A 83 1.26 -12.80 4.97
CA GLY A 83 2.42 -13.23 4.18
C GLY A 83 3.36 -12.09 3.76
N LEU A 84 3.12 -10.85 4.17
CA LEU A 84 3.96 -9.70 3.82
C LEU A 84 4.78 -9.22 5.00
N SER A 85 6.04 -8.88 4.74
CA SER A 85 6.93 -8.26 5.73
C SER A 85 6.68 -6.77 5.87
N GLY A 86 6.99 -6.21 7.05
CA GLY A 86 6.90 -4.78 7.35
C GLY A 86 5.73 -4.42 8.26
N THR A 87 5.71 -3.16 8.68
CA THR A 87 4.63 -2.59 9.49
C THR A 87 3.62 -1.92 8.56
N MET A 88 2.36 -2.32 8.68
CA MET A 88 1.27 -1.86 7.81
C MET A 88 0.10 -1.39 8.66
N ALA A 89 -0.36 -0.18 8.41
CA ALA A 89 -1.51 0.42 9.07
C ALA A 89 -2.51 0.95 8.03
N ILE A 90 -3.79 0.72 8.28
CA ILE A 90 -4.88 1.25 7.47
C ILE A 90 -5.93 1.87 8.38
N GLY A 91 -6.46 3.01 8.00
CA GLY A 91 -7.47 3.74 8.74
C GLY A 91 -8.45 4.47 7.82
N ALA A 92 -9.58 4.85 8.40
CA ALA A 92 -10.56 5.69 7.73
C ALA A 92 -10.00 7.09 7.51
N LEU A 93 -10.41 7.69 6.42
CA LEU A 93 -10.26 9.08 6.06
C LEU A 93 -11.62 9.54 5.55
N GLU A 94 -12.02 10.74 5.85
CA GLU A 94 -13.32 11.24 5.35
C GLU A 94 -13.13 12.16 4.13
N PRO A 95 -13.64 11.74 2.94
CA PRO A 95 -14.20 10.43 2.61
C PRO A 95 -13.13 9.48 2.05
N GLY A 96 -13.03 8.26 2.58
CA GLY A 96 -12.15 7.22 2.02
C GLY A 96 -11.25 6.55 3.05
N LEU A 97 -10.00 6.27 2.67
CA LEU A 97 -9.03 5.61 3.54
C LEU A 97 -7.59 6.07 3.29
N ILE A 98 -6.76 5.83 4.30
CA ILE A 98 -5.31 5.95 4.22
C ILE A 98 -4.66 4.65 4.65
N ALA A 99 -3.66 4.21 3.90
CA ALA A 99 -2.85 3.04 4.20
C ALA A 99 -1.37 3.41 4.19
N ARG A 100 -0.62 2.95 5.18
CA ARG A 100 0.79 3.25 5.35
C ARG A 100 1.60 1.98 5.55
N TYR A 101 2.71 1.92 4.86
CA TYR A 101 3.70 0.87 4.94
C TYR A 101 5.04 1.43 5.40
N ARG A 102 5.71 0.70 6.30
CA ARG A 102 7.10 0.92 6.71
C ARG A 102 7.80 -0.44 6.76
N GLY A 103 8.93 -0.60 6.10
CA GLY A 103 9.62 -1.88 6.09
C GLY A 103 10.83 -1.93 5.17
N GLY A 104 11.41 -3.12 5.03
CA GLY A 104 12.58 -3.38 4.19
C GLY A 104 12.24 -3.63 2.71
N SER A 105 10.97 -3.94 2.38
CA SER A 105 10.59 -4.43 1.06
C SER A 105 9.64 -3.49 0.32
N SER A 106 10.14 -2.89 -0.77
CA SER A 106 9.27 -2.14 -1.69
C SER A 106 8.27 -3.04 -2.43
N GLN A 107 8.61 -4.33 -2.59
CA GLN A 107 7.76 -5.35 -3.17
C GLN A 107 6.55 -5.64 -2.28
N ALA A 108 6.77 -5.88 -0.97
CA ALA A 108 5.69 -6.07 -0.02
C ALA A 108 4.75 -4.86 0.05
N ALA A 109 5.31 -3.63 0.03
CA ALA A 109 4.51 -2.41 0.00
C ALA A 109 3.60 -2.36 -1.25
N ARG A 110 4.17 -2.62 -2.45
CA ARG A 110 3.41 -2.59 -3.70
C ARG A 110 2.33 -3.66 -3.73
N LEU A 111 2.65 -4.88 -3.29
CA LEU A 111 1.69 -5.97 -3.28
C LEU A 111 0.50 -5.66 -2.35
N TRP A 112 0.78 -5.19 -1.13
CA TRP A 112 -0.30 -4.79 -0.23
C TRP A 112 -1.18 -3.68 -0.80
N PHE A 113 -0.57 -2.63 -1.37
CA PHE A 113 -1.33 -1.55 -2.00
C PHE A 113 -2.12 -2.02 -3.23
N PHE A 114 -1.61 -3.00 -3.98
CA PHE A 114 -2.35 -3.56 -5.09
C PHE A 114 -3.55 -4.40 -4.63
N ARG A 115 -3.39 -5.23 -3.58
CA ARG A 115 -4.50 -5.97 -2.97
C ARG A 115 -5.60 -5.00 -2.49
N LEU A 116 -5.20 -3.94 -1.80
CA LEU A 116 -6.12 -2.89 -1.35
C LEU A 116 -6.79 -2.15 -2.52
N TRP A 117 -6.04 -1.86 -3.58
CA TRP A 117 -6.59 -1.26 -4.79
C TRP A 117 -7.66 -2.15 -5.46
N ARG A 118 -7.45 -3.46 -5.51
CA ARG A 118 -8.45 -4.41 -5.99
C ARG A 118 -9.75 -4.30 -5.18
N ARG A 119 -9.67 -4.25 -3.85
CA ARG A 119 -10.84 -4.07 -2.98
C ARG A 119 -11.57 -2.75 -3.22
N ILE A 120 -10.83 -1.66 -3.32
CA ILE A 120 -11.40 -0.34 -3.63
C ILE A 120 -12.17 -0.40 -4.95
N ARG A 121 -11.61 -1.01 -5.99
CA ARG A 121 -12.30 -1.16 -7.27
C ARG A 121 -13.56 -2.01 -7.17
N ALA A 122 -13.51 -3.10 -6.41
CA ALA A 122 -14.67 -3.98 -6.21
C ALA A 122 -15.82 -3.21 -5.53
N VAL A 123 -15.54 -2.45 -4.48
CA VAL A 123 -16.57 -1.61 -3.81
C VAL A 123 -17.15 -0.55 -4.74
N GLN A 124 -16.36 -0.05 -5.71
CA GLN A 124 -16.83 0.88 -6.74
C GLN A 124 -17.56 0.20 -7.91
N GLY A 125 -17.73 -1.13 -7.89
CA GLY A 125 -18.32 -1.89 -9.00
C GLY A 125 -17.46 -1.91 -10.26
N LEU A 126 -16.16 -1.62 -10.15
CA LEU A 126 -15.23 -1.63 -11.27
C LEU A 126 -14.62 -3.02 -11.46
N SER A 127 -14.28 -3.34 -12.71
CA SER A 127 -13.61 -4.58 -13.06
C SER A 127 -12.28 -4.75 -12.30
N GLU A 128 -11.90 -6.00 -12.08
CA GLU A 128 -10.61 -6.31 -11.48
C GLU A 128 -9.45 -5.71 -12.28
N PRO A 129 -8.48 -5.06 -11.60
CA PRO A 129 -7.34 -4.48 -12.29
C PRO A 129 -6.39 -5.57 -12.78
N SER A 130 -5.85 -5.41 -13.97
CA SER A 130 -4.72 -6.23 -14.43
C SER A 130 -3.42 -5.80 -13.75
N TRP A 131 -2.50 -6.76 -13.60
CA TRP A 131 -1.15 -6.45 -13.14
C TRP A 131 -0.45 -5.48 -14.09
N PRO A 132 0.28 -4.48 -13.58
CA PRO A 132 1.13 -3.64 -14.41
C PRO A 132 2.14 -4.50 -15.20
N ARG A 133 2.31 -4.23 -16.49
CA ARG A 133 3.16 -5.04 -17.40
C ARG A 133 4.59 -5.24 -16.92
N THR A 134 5.12 -4.31 -16.15
CA THR A 134 6.50 -4.35 -15.65
C THR A 134 6.67 -5.19 -14.38
N TRP A 135 5.58 -5.48 -13.66
CA TRP A 135 5.66 -6.19 -12.40
C TRP A 135 6.08 -7.67 -12.52
N PRO A 136 5.62 -8.46 -13.50
CA PRO A 136 6.09 -9.84 -13.64
C PRO A 136 7.60 -9.98 -13.81
N PHE A 137 8.26 -8.96 -14.39
CA PHE A 137 9.72 -8.95 -14.55
C PHE A 137 10.47 -8.53 -13.28
N GLN A 138 9.83 -7.82 -12.37
CA GLN A 138 10.42 -7.31 -11.13
C GLN A 138 10.06 -8.17 -9.93
N GLU A 139 9.03 -8.99 -10.04
CA GLU A 139 8.35 -9.65 -8.93
C GLU A 139 7.91 -11.07 -9.34
N ALA A 140 8.84 -11.83 -9.95
CA ALA A 140 8.58 -13.19 -10.41
C ALA A 140 7.98 -14.09 -9.32
N ASP A 141 8.37 -13.89 -8.06
CA ASP A 141 7.87 -14.65 -6.91
C ASP A 141 6.41 -14.36 -6.59
N LEU A 142 5.89 -13.20 -7.01
CA LEU A 142 4.48 -12.83 -6.80
C LEU A 142 3.57 -13.32 -7.92
N ALA A 143 4.12 -13.50 -9.12
CA ALA A 143 3.41 -14.05 -10.27
C ALA A 143 3.22 -15.58 -10.16
N LEU A 144 3.94 -16.24 -9.25
CA LEU A 144 3.99 -17.70 -9.12
C LEU A 144 2.95 -18.31 -8.17
N ASN A 145 2.06 -17.51 -7.58
CA ASN A 145 0.85 -18.02 -6.92
C ASN A 145 -0.41 -17.59 -7.68
N PRO A 146 -0.68 -18.10 -8.89
CA PRO A 146 -2.06 -18.13 -9.36
C PRO A 146 -2.79 -19.07 -8.38
N GLU A 147 -3.92 -18.62 -7.82
CA GLU A 147 -4.84 -19.53 -7.15
C GLU A 147 -5.02 -20.76 -8.04
N PRO A 148 -4.99 -22.00 -7.49
CA PRO A 148 -5.18 -23.19 -8.30
C PRO A 148 -6.54 -23.05 -8.97
N ALA A 149 -6.53 -22.99 -10.31
CA ALA A 149 -7.74 -23.05 -11.08
C ALA A 149 -8.51 -24.27 -10.61
N THR A 150 -9.68 -24.05 -10.03
CA THR A 150 -10.60 -25.12 -9.59
C THR A 150 -10.80 -26.04 -10.79
N ALA A 151 -10.20 -27.23 -10.71
CA ALA A 151 -10.35 -28.25 -11.75
C ALA A 151 -11.85 -28.55 -11.91
N ALA A 152 -12.41 -28.06 -12.99
CA ALA A 152 -13.75 -28.48 -13.42
C ALA A 152 -13.67 -29.97 -13.65
N THR A 153 -14.23 -30.75 -12.72
CA THR A 153 -14.42 -32.19 -12.85
C THR A 153 -15.39 -32.42 -13.99
N THR A 154 -14.85 -32.64 -15.19
CA THR A 154 -15.62 -33.17 -16.30
C THR A 154 -15.88 -34.65 -16.02
N THR A 155 -17.04 -34.96 -15.46
CA THR A 155 -17.57 -36.32 -15.43
C THR A 155 -18.09 -36.62 -16.82
N ALA A 156 -17.28 -37.30 -17.62
CA ALA A 156 -17.74 -37.93 -18.83
C ALA A 156 -18.51 -39.22 -18.47
N ARG A 157 -19.67 -39.32 -19.03
CA ARG A 157 -20.47 -40.54 -19.13
C ARG A 157 -20.59 -40.94 -20.58
#